data_fc4dc9802126ab051ef8f72253d636aa
#
_entry.id   fc4dc9802126ab051ef8f72253d636aa
#
_cell.length_a   1.000
_cell.length_b   1.000
_cell.length_c   1.000
_cell.angle_alpha   90.00
_cell.angle_beta   90.00
_cell.angle_gamma   90.00
#
_symmetry.space_group_name_H-M   'P 1'
#
loop_
_entity.id
_entity.type
_entity.pdbx_description
1 polymer ?
#
loop_
_entity_poly.entity_id
_entity_poly.type
_entity_poly.pdbx_seq_one_letter_code
_entity_poly.pdbx_strand_id
1 'polypeptide(L)'
;GAGFIFCRLLYFLLAKNTLVSALAVGIARAALEIALDFSEKRLHSGIPIKNYQAIEFKLADMATKIEMARLMTWKACWLIDQGADYSIASAMAKLSSSIIAQQVTCDAADILGARGYMRGSEIEQLVRDARVLSTIEGTNHIQRMVISSQL
;
A
#
# COMPACT_ATOMS: atom_id res chain seq x y z
N GLY A 1 21.86 -26.24 -15.81
CA GLY A 1 21.88 -26.06 -14.39
C GLY A 1 21.59 -24.69 -13.85
N ALA A 2 22.46 -23.68 -14.03
CA ALA A 2 22.33 -22.37 -13.38
C ALA A 2 21.09 -21.55 -13.82
N GLY A 3 20.72 -21.61 -15.09
CA GLY A 3 19.54 -20.89 -15.59
C GLY A 3 18.21 -21.38 -15.02
N PHE A 4 18.10 -22.68 -14.73
CA PHE A 4 16.88 -23.27 -14.15
C PHE A 4 16.69 -22.88 -12.68
N ILE A 5 17.78 -22.81 -11.91
CA ILE A 5 17.76 -22.37 -10.51
C ILE A 5 17.42 -20.88 -10.42
N PHE A 6 18.00 -20.06 -11.30
CA PHE A 6 17.73 -18.62 -11.37
C PHE A 6 16.26 -18.35 -11.73
N CYS A 7 15.69 -19.09 -12.69
CA CYS A 7 14.30 -18.97 -13.09
C CYS A 7 13.33 -19.33 -11.93
N ARG A 8 13.60 -20.41 -11.20
CA ARG A 8 12.79 -20.80 -10.00
C ARG A 8 12.91 -19.80 -8.86
N LEU A 9 14.10 -19.23 -8.65
CA LEU A 9 14.29 -18.19 -7.64
C LEU A 9 13.53 -16.91 -7.99
N LEU A 10 13.54 -16.52 -9.26
CA LEU A 10 12.79 -15.36 -9.75
C LEU A 10 11.27 -15.56 -9.59
N TYR A 11 10.75 -16.74 -9.92
CA TYR A 11 9.34 -17.09 -9.72
C TYR A 11 8.93 -17.03 -8.24
N PHE A 12 9.79 -17.51 -7.35
CA PHE A 12 9.56 -17.44 -5.91
C PHE A 12 9.55 -15.99 -5.40
N LEU A 13 10.45 -15.12 -5.89
CA LEU A 13 10.49 -13.70 -5.56
C LEU A 13 9.24 -12.97 -6.06
N LEU A 14 8.74 -13.31 -7.25
CA LEU A 14 7.53 -12.69 -7.81
C LEU A 14 6.26 -13.06 -7.02
N ALA A 15 6.16 -14.29 -6.51
CA ALA A 15 5.07 -14.68 -5.63
C ALA A 15 5.10 -13.88 -4.31
N LYS A 16 6.29 -13.62 -3.75
CA LYS A 16 6.45 -12.78 -2.56
C LYS A 16 6.03 -11.32 -2.78
N ASN A 17 6.17 -10.78 -3.99
CA ASN A 17 5.67 -9.44 -4.34
C ASN A 17 4.18 -9.31 -4.06
N THR A 18 3.40 -10.34 -4.37
CA THR A 18 1.96 -10.36 -4.11
C THR A 18 1.64 -10.34 -2.61
N LEU A 19 2.44 -11.05 -1.79
CA LEU A 19 2.31 -11.02 -0.32
C LEU A 19 2.63 -9.63 0.24
N VAL A 20 3.70 -8.98 -0.24
CA VAL A 20 4.04 -7.61 0.15
C VAL A 20 2.94 -6.63 -0.26
N SER A 21 2.33 -6.86 -1.43
CA SER A 21 1.18 -6.05 -1.89
C SER A 21 -0.02 -6.17 -0.95
N ALA A 22 -0.34 -7.39 -0.51
CA ALA A 22 -1.42 -7.64 0.45
C ALA A 22 -1.14 -6.98 1.80
N LEU A 23 0.11 -7.06 2.29
CA LEU A 23 0.54 -6.37 3.50
C LEU A 23 0.38 -4.85 3.37
N ALA A 24 0.80 -4.28 2.24
CA ALA A 24 0.67 -2.85 1.94
C ALA A 24 -0.79 -2.39 1.96
N VAL A 25 -1.69 -3.16 1.35
CA VAL A 25 -3.14 -2.89 1.39
C VAL A 25 -3.68 -2.95 2.82
N GLY A 26 -3.22 -3.91 3.63
CA GLY A 26 -3.58 -4.01 5.04
C GLY A 26 -3.16 -2.79 5.86
N ILE A 27 -1.91 -2.33 5.71
CA ILE A 27 -1.38 -1.14 6.38
C ILE A 27 -2.17 0.12 5.96
N ALA A 28 -2.40 0.30 4.65
CA ALA A 28 -3.16 1.44 4.13
C ALA A 28 -4.60 1.46 4.66
N ARG A 29 -5.26 0.30 4.71
CA ARG A 29 -6.61 0.15 5.25
C ARG A 29 -6.65 0.52 6.75
N ALA A 30 -5.74 -0.01 7.56
CA ALA A 30 -5.66 0.33 8.98
C ALA A 30 -5.49 1.84 9.20
N ALA A 31 -4.62 2.48 8.40
CA ALA A 31 -4.43 3.93 8.46
C ALA A 31 -5.70 4.71 8.12
N LEU A 32 -6.46 4.29 7.10
CA LEU A 32 -7.75 4.91 6.76
C LEU A 32 -8.78 4.74 7.89
N GLU A 33 -8.88 3.55 8.49
CA GLU A 33 -9.82 3.28 9.59
C GLU A 33 -9.51 4.17 10.80
N ILE A 34 -8.23 4.34 11.16
CA ILE A 34 -7.79 5.24 12.23
C ILE A 34 -8.15 6.70 11.91
N ALA A 35 -7.90 7.15 10.66
CA ALA A 35 -8.20 8.51 10.23
C ALA A 35 -9.71 8.80 10.23
N LEU A 36 -10.53 7.84 9.82
CA LEU A 36 -11.99 7.93 9.86
C LEU A 36 -12.48 8.08 11.30
N ASP A 37 -12.10 7.17 12.20
CA ASP A 37 -12.49 7.19 13.60
C ASP A 37 -12.09 8.50 14.29
N PHE A 38 -10.85 8.96 14.05
CA PHE A 38 -10.38 10.22 14.59
C PHE A 38 -11.16 11.43 14.05
N SER A 39 -11.40 11.46 12.74
CA SER A 39 -12.09 12.60 12.09
C SER A 39 -13.56 12.73 12.50
N GLU A 40 -14.19 11.63 12.90
CA GLU A 40 -15.56 11.62 13.46
C GLU A 40 -15.62 12.18 14.88
N LYS A 41 -14.61 11.86 15.69
CA LYS A 41 -14.56 12.24 17.12
C LYS A 41 -13.96 13.62 17.35
N ARG A 42 -13.05 14.06 16.50
CA ARG A 42 -12.37 15.33 16.63
C ARG A 42 -13.27 16.47 16.17
N LEU A 43 -13.57 17.39 17.10
CA LEU A 43 -14.34 18.59 16.81
C LEU A 43 -13.41 19.78 16.54
N HIS A 44 -13.77 20.57 15.54
CA HIS A 44 -13.26 21.91 15.32
C HIS A 44 -14.45 22.87 15.21
N SER A 45 -14.49 23.93 16.03
CA SER A 45 -15.65 24.85 16.12
C SER A 45 -16.99 24.14 16.31
N GLY A 46 -17.02 23.05 17.11
CA GLY A 46 -18.23 22.28 17.40
C GLY A 46 -18.67 21.30 16.32
N ILE A 47 -17.93 21.19 15.22
CA ILE A 47 -18.25 20.31 14.08
C ILE A 47 -17.17 19.23 13.94
N PRO A 48 -17.54 17.94 13.72
CA PRO A 48 -16.56 16.90 13.41
C PRO A 48 -15.69 17.28 12.21
N ILE A 49 -14.37 17.07 12.32
CA ILE A 49 -13.48 17.51 11.24
C ILE A 49 -13.72 16.77 9.93
N LYS A 50 -14.30 15.59 9.94
CA LYS A 50 -14.71 14.86 8.75
C LYS A 50 -15.69 15.64 7.85
N ASN A 51 -16.43 16.58 8.39
CA ASN A 51 -17.42 17.40 7.66
C ASN A 51 -16.80 18.63 6.97
N TYR A 52 -15.49 18.78 7.06
CA TYR A 52 -14.78 19.79 6.28
C TYR A 52 -14.35 19.21 4.96
N GLN A 53 -14.68 19.84 3.85
CA GLN A 53 -14.45 19.36 2.48
C GLN A 53 -13.00 18.88 2.22
N ALA A 54 -12.01 19.57 2.79
CA ALA A 54 -10.61 19.20 2.67
C ALA A 54 -10.31 17.80 3.28
N ILE A 55 -10.98 17.45 4.37
CA ILE A 55 -10.85 16.15 5.02
C ILE A 55 -11.68 15.09 4.27
N GLU A 56 -12.91 15.43 3.87
CA GLU A 56 -13.77 14.54 3.08
C GLU A 56 -13.07 14.07 1.80
N PHE A 57 -12.49 15.01 1.04
CA PHE A 57 -11.77 14.68 -0.20
C PHE A 57 -10.53 13.83 0.06
N LYS A 58 -9.76 14.15 1.10
CA LYS A 58 -8.58 13.36 1.48
C LYS A 58 -8.99 11.92 1.83
N LEU A 59 -10.04 11.72 2.61
CA LEU A 59 -10.57 10.38 2.95
C LEU A 59 -11.06 9.61 1.71
N ALA A 60 -11.76 10.28 0.80
CA ALA A 60 -12.24 9.68 -0.46
C ALA A 60 -11.06 9.24 -1.35
N ASP A 61 -10.03 10.08 -1.47
CA ASP A 61 -8.82 9.76 -2.23
C ASP A 61 -8.07 8.56 -1.62
N MET A 62 -7.94 8.52 -0.28
CA MET A 62 -7.33 7.40 0.43
C MET A 62 -8.09 6.10 0.15
N ALA A 63 -9.41 6.11 0.27
CA ALA A 63 -10.26 4.94 0.01
C ALA A 63 -10.11 4.46 -1.45
N THR A 64 -10.14 5.38 -2.41
CA THR A 64 -9.97 5.07 -3.84
C THR A 64 -8.61 4.44 -4.12
N LYS A 65 -7.53 5.00 -3.60
CA LYS A 65 -6.17 4.46 -3.75
C LYS A 65 -6.05 3.05 -3.18
N ILE A 66 -6.63 2.79 -2.00
CA ILE A 66 -6.63 1.46 -1.38
C ILE A 66 -7.34 0.44 -2.27
N GLU A 67 -8.49 0.80 -2.83
CA GLU A 67 -9.24 -0.10 -3.70
C GLU A 67 -8.48 -0.41 -5.00
N MET A 68 -7.83 0.59 -5.59
CA MET A 68 -6.94 0.38 -6.76
C MET A 68 -5.81 -0.60 -6.43
N ALA A 69 -5.14 -0.45 -5.29
CA ALA A 69 -4.07 -1.35 -4.84
C ALA A 69 -4.59 -2.77 -4.59
N ARG A 70 -5.78 -2.89 -3.99
CA ARG A 70 -6.45 -4.18 -3.72
C ARG A 70 -6.76 -4.93 -5.01
N LEU A 71 -7.37 -4.26 -5.98
CA LEU A 71 -7.74 -4.86 -7.26
C LEU A 71 -6.50 -5.33 -8.04
N MET A 72 -5.40 -4.56 -8.02
CA MET A 72 -4.15 -5.00 -8.64
C MET A 72 -3.55 -6.22 -7.92
N THR A 73 -3.62 -6.27 -6.60
CA THR A 73 -3.17 -7.42 -5.80
C THR A 73 -4.01 -8.65 -6.13
N TRP A 74 -5.33 -8.52 -6.18
CA TRP A 74 -6.24 -9.62 -6.54
C TRP A 74 -6.01 -10.12 -7.95
N LYS A 75 -5.74 -9.23 -8.92
CA LYS A 75 -5.38 -9.64 -10.28
C LYS A 75 -4.13 -10.52 -10.28
N ALA A 76 -3.10 -10.15 -9.51
CA ALA A 76 -1.88 -10.96 -9.42
C ALA A 76 -2.16 -12.33 -8.76
N CYS A 77 -2.94 -12.37 -7.67
CA CYS A 77 -3.36 -13.62 -7.03
C CYS A 77 -4.14 -14.52 -7.99
N TRP A 78 -5.11 -13.96 -8.71
CA TRP A 78 -5.93 -14.69 -9.66
C TRP A 78 -5.09 -15.33 -10.78
N LEU A 79 -4.11 -14.61 -11.32
CA LEU A 79 -3.20 -15.15 -12.33
C LEU A 79 -2.35 -16.31 -11.77
N ILE A 80 -1.90 -16.22 -10.52
CA ILE A 80 -1.19 -17.30 -9.82
C ILE A 80 -2.10 -18.55 -9.74
N ASP A 81 -3.34 -18.38 -9.32
CA ASP A 81 -4.31 -19.48 -9.17
C ASP A 81 -4.65 -20.14 -10.51
N GLN A 82 -4.61 -19.37 -11.61
CA GLN A 82 -4.80 -19.91 -12.97
C GLN A 82 -3.54 -20.58 -13.55
N GLY A 83 -2.40 -20.56 -12.85
CA GLY A 83 -1.12 -21.04 -13.39
C GLY A 83 -0.63 -20.23 -14.60
N ALA A 84 -1.13 -19.01 -14.78
CA ALA A 84 -0.74 -18.08 -15.84
C ALA A 84 0.52 -17.29 -15.48
N ASP A 85 1.12 -16.58 -16.45
CA ASP A 85 2.22 -15.67 -16.15
C ASP A 85 1.69 -14.44 -15.37
N TYR A 86 2.20 -14.28 -14.15
CA TYR A 86 1.84 -13.21 -13.22
C TYR A 86 2.97 -12.21 -13.01
N SER A 87 4.06 -12.31 -13.73
CA SER A 87 5.30 -11.53 -13.52
C SER A 87 5.04 -10.04 -13.54
N ILE A 88 4.43 -9.52 -14.61
CA ILE A 88 4.07 -8.09 -14.72
C ILE A 88 3.04 -7.69 -13.66
N ALA A 89 2.00 -8.50 -13.48
CA ALA A 89 0.91 -8.16 -12.57
C ALA A 89 1.40 -8.08 -11.12
N SER A 90 2.27 -9.00 -10.67
CA SER A 90 2.83 -8.98 -9.32
C SER A 90 3.80 -7.82 -9.12
N ALA A 91 4.62 -7.49 -10.13
CA ALA A 91 5.52 -6.34 -10.08
C ALA A 91 4.74 -5.01 -10.02
N MET A 92 3.70 -4.86 -10.83
CA MET A 92 2.81 -3.69 -10.81
C MET A 92 2.05 -3.59 -9.49
N ALA A 93 1.53 -4.69 -8.97
CA ALA A 93 0.83 -4.73 -7.68
C ALA A 93 1.76 -4.28 -6.54
N LYS A 94 2.98 -4.83 -6.46
CA LYS A 94 3.96 -4.46 -5.43
C LYS A 94 4.39 -3.00 -5.55
N LEU A 95 4.69 -2.54 -6.74
CA LEU A 95 5.09 -1.16 -6.99
C LEU A 95 4.01 -0.16 -6.57
N SER A 96 2.77 -0.36 -7.04
CA SER A 96 1.65 0.55 -6.76
C SER A 96 1.23 0.49 -5.29
N SER A 97 1.04 -0.70 -4.72
CA SER A 97 0.58 -0.85 -3.34
C SER A 97 1.55 -0.27 -2.31
N SER A 98 2.86 -0.44 -2.50
CA SER A 98 3.87 0.14 -1.61
C SER A 98 3.91 1.67 -1.66
N ILE A 99 3.68 2.28 -2.82
CA ILE A 99 3.58 3.73 -2.97
C ILE A 99 2.29 4.23 -2.32
N ILE A 100 1.17 3.56 -2.59
CA ILE A 100 -0.14 3.90 -2.04
C ILE A 100 -0.14 3.80 -0.52
N ALA A 101 0.45 2.74 0.06
CA ALA A 101 0.53 2.60 1.51
C ALA A 101 1.28 3.77 2.16
N GLN A 102 2.39 4.21 1.57
CA GLN A 102 3.13 5.38 2.08
C GLN A 102 2.29 6.66 1.98
N GLN A 103 1.60 6.89 0.86
CA GLN A 103 0.75 8.07 0.68
C GLN A 103 -0.40 8.07 1.69
N VAL A 104 -1.13 6.96 1.79
CA VAL A 104 -2.30 6.85 2.67
C VAL A 104 -1.92 6.98 4.14
N THR A 105 -0.82 6.38 4.58
CA THR A 105 -0.36 6.52 5.97
C THR A 105 0.08 7.94 6.30
N CYS A 106 0.74 8.65 5.36
CA CYS A 106 1.07 10.06 5.51
C CYS A 106 -0.19 10.93 5.56
N ASP A 107 -1.15 10.70 4.64
CA ASP A 107 -2.42 11.43 4.61
C ASP A 107 -3.22 11.22 5.93
N ALA A 108 -3.22 10.01 6.47
CA ALA A 108 -3.81 9.71 7.77
C ALA A 108 -3.10 10.45 8.91
N ALA A 109 -1.76 10.46 8.92
CA ALA A 109 -0.98 11.20 9.92
C ALA A 109 -1.28 12.70 9.86
N ASP A 110 -1.42 13.27 8.67
CA ASP A 110 -1.83 14.68 8.50
C ASP A 110 -3.22 14.97 9.10
N ILE A 111 -4.20 14.09 8.90
CA ILE A 111 -5.54 14.22 9.48
C ILE A 111 -5.47 14.21 11.01
N LEU A 112 -4.61 13.38 11.60
CA LEU A 112 -4.40 13.32 13.05
C LEU A 112 -3.59 14.51 13.60
N GLY A 113 -2.84 15.20 12.72
CA GLY A 113 -1.98 16.32 13.09
C GLY A 113 -0.90 15.90 14.09
N ALA A 114 -0.67 16.67 15.14
CA ALA A 114 0.38 16.39 16.13
C ALA A 114 0.28 14.97 16.74
N ARG A 115 -0.93 14.45 16.88
CA ARG A 115 -1.14 13.07 17.37
C ARG A 115 -0.57 12.01 16.43
N GLY A 116 -0.61 12.25 15.12
CA GLY A 116 -0.05 11.36 14.10
C GLY A 116 1.47 11.29 14.11
N TYR A 117 2.13 12.28 14.74
CA TYR A 117 3.58 12.35 14.84
C TYR A 117 4.15 11.81 16.15
N MET A 118 3.35 11.72 17.21
CA MET A 118 3.81 11.35 18.54
C MET A 118 4.15 9.85 18.61
N ARG A 119 5.29 9.52 19.24
CA ARG A 119 5.64 8.12 19.58
C ARG A 119 4.53 7.48 20.41
N GLY A 120 4.21 6.22 20.07
CA GLY A 120 3.12 5.46 20.69
C GLY A 120 1.77 5.69 20.02
N SER A 121 1.69 6.56 19.03
CA SER A 121 0.57 6.62 18.11
C SER A 121 0.65 5.46 17.11
N GLU A 122 -0.44 4.74 16.94
CA GLU A 122 -0.51 3.62 15.99
C GLU A 122 -0.23 4.10 14.55
N ILE A 123 -0.69 5.29 14.18
CA ILE A 123 -0.47 5.84 12.84
C ILE A 123 1.02 6.18 12.60
N GLU A 124 1.76 6.64 13.58
CA GLU A 124 3.21 6.88 13.48
C GLU A 124 3.95 5.59 13.14
N GLN A 125 3.57 4.47 13.78
CA GLN A 125 4.13 3.18 13.47
C GLN A 125 3.79 2.75 12.03
N LEU A 126 2.54 2.89 11.60
CA LEU A 126 2.11 2.53 10.25
C LEU A 126 2.84 3.33 9.17
N VAL A 127 3.16 4.60 9.41
CA VAL A 127 3.99 5.43 8.49
C VAL A 127 5.38 4.82 8.32
N ARG A 128 6.03 4.41 9.42
CA ARG A 128 7.36 3.76 9.35
C ARG A 128 7.30 2.40 8.68
N ASP A 129 6.29 1.60 9.00
CA ASP A 129 6.10 0.26 8.44
C ASP A 129 5.78 0.33 6.93
N ALA A 130 4.99 1.32 6.48
CA ALA A 130 4.75 1.55 5.07
C ALA A 130 6.04 1.91 4.31
N ARG A 131 6.98 2.62 4.94
CA ARG A 131 8.21 3.06 4.30
C ARG A 131 9.10 1.90 3.87
N VAL A 132 9.21 0.84 4.66
CA VAL A 132 10.06 -0.31 4.36
C VAL A 132 9.58 -1.11 3.14
N LEU A 133 8.27 -1.07 2.83
CA LEU A 133 7.67 -1.84 1.74
C LEU A 133 8.26 -1.50 0.36
N SER A 134 8.80 -0.29 0.18
CA SER A 134 9.45 0.10 -1.07
C SER A 134 10.82 -0.55 -1.27
N THR A 135 11.39 -1.16 -0.23
CA THR A 135 12.76 -1.67 -0.19
C THR A 135 12.83 -3.19 -0.12
N ILE A 136 11.91 -3.83 0.61
CA ILE A 136 11.89 -5.28 0.83
C ILE A 136 11.40 -6.04 -0.40
N GLU A 137 11.80 -7.32 -0.52
CA GLU A 137 11.41 -8.28 -1.58
C GLU A 137 11.62 -7.72 -3.01
N GLY A 138 12.74 -7.03 -3.20
CA GLY A 138 13.02 -6.30 -4.43
C GLY A 138 12.50 -4.86 -4.40
N THR A 139 13.43 -3.92 -4.55
CA THR A 139 13.09 -2.49 -4.48
C THR A 139 12.09 -2.08 -5.56
N ASN A 140 11.43 -0.96 -5.36
CA ASN A 140 10.53 -0.39 -6.37
C ASN A 140 11.24 -0.07 -7.70
N HIS A 141 12.56 0.10 -7.70
CA HIS A 141 13.37 0.22 -8.92
C HIS A 141 13.45 -1.10 -9.68
N ILE A 142 13.67 -2.21 -8.96
CA ILE A 142 13.66 -3.56 -9.56
C ILE A 142 12.29 -3.86 -10.16
N GLN A 143 11.19 -3.52 -9.47
CA GLN A 143 9.85 -3.72 -10.03
C GLN A 143 9.66 -2.95 -11.36
N ARG A 144 10.16 -1.71 -11.45
CA ARG A 144 10.12 -0.94 -12.70
C ARG A 144 10.94 -1.60 -13.81
N MET A 145 12.10 -2.17 -13.48
CA MET A 145 12.92 -2.92 -14.45
C MET A 145 12.17 -4.15 -14.97
N VAL A 146 11.53 -4.92 -14.08
CA VAL A 146 10.72 -6.08 -14.48
C VAL A 146 9.59 -5.66 -15.41
N ILE A 147 8.85 -4.60 -15.07
CA ILE A 147 7.76 -4.10 -15.89
C ILE A 147 8.28 -3.63 -17.25
N SER A 148 9.32 -2.80 -17.28
CA SER A 148 9.84 -2.22 -18.53
C SER A 148 10.44 -3.26 -19.49
N SER A 149 10.96 -4.37 -18.96
CA SER A 149 11.52 -5.44 -19.80
C SER A 149 10.46 -6.25 -20.54
N GLN A 150 9.17 -6.06 -20.22
CA GLN A 150 8.06 -6.82 -20.81
C GLN A 150 7.05 -5.91 -21.56
N LEU A 151 7.37 -4.61 -21.71
CA LEU A 151 6.63 -3.68 -22.55
C LEU A 151 7.17 -3.67 -23.97
#